data_cd9ab1ede4308bba6ce80f409f1a91ed
#
_entry.id   cd9ab1ede4308bba6ce80f409f1a91ed
#
_cell.length_a   1.000
_cell.length_b   1.000
_cell.length_c   1.000
_cell.angle_alpha   90.00
_cell.angle_beta   90.00
_cell.angle_gamma   90.00
#
_symmetry.space_group_name_H-M   'P 1'
#
loop_
_entity.id
_entity.type
_entity.pdbx_description
1 polymer ?
#
loop_
_entity_poly.entity_id
_entity_poly.type
_entity_poly.pdbx_seq_one_letter_code
_entity_poly.pdbx_strand_id
1 'polypeptide(L)'
;MIYRLSEYDENRAIGYYQIPVLKPCYYVPEQIIGFNYVKSWRKARDGIGVHFFLDDYQFERMWITPHRQIERLKDFSCVFTPDFSLFLDMPRAMKIWNVYRSRLIGQIMQDVGLKVIPTLSWGEEETFEFCFEGLEPGGVFTVSTRGVVRNKKAQGIWKTGMDFAIEKLKPKCILCYGVRIDYDFRDTEVKYFDARKCN
;
A
#
# COMPACT_ATOMS: atom_id res chain seq x y z
N MET A 1 21.85 -2.21 8.27
CA MET A 1 22.14 -3.07 7.07
C MET A 1 21.20 -2.68 5.95
N ILE A 2 21.68 -2.44 4.74
CA ILE A 2 20.88 -1.86 3.62
C ILE A 2 19.80 -2.82 3.13
N TYR A 3 20.05 -4.12 3.12
CA TYR A 3 19.16 -5.13 2.54
C TYR A 3 18.12 -5.71 3.50
N ARG A 4 18.15 -5.33 4.77
CA ARG A 4 17.18 -5.78 5.78
C ARG A 4 17.07 -7.30 5.97
N LEU A 5 18.14 -8.03 5.70
CA LEU A 5 18.12 -9.50 5.79
C LEU A 5 17.87 -10.01 7.21
N SER A 6 18.17 -9.21 8.24
CA SER A 6 17.87 -9.57 9.63
C SER A 6 16.40 -9.48 10.00
N GLU A 7 15.60 -8.78 9.21
CA GLU A 7 14.15 -8.64 9.39
C GLU A 7 13.34 -9.55 8.44
N TYR A 8 14.02 -10.17 7.45
CA TYR A 8 13.38 -11.08 6.52
C TYR A 8 13.30 -12.49 7.12
N ASP A 9 12.11 -13.08 7.06
CA ASP A 9 11.82 -14.46 7.46
C ASP A 9 11.29 -15.24 6.26
N GLU A 10 12.04 -16.22 5.77
CA GLU A 10 11.66 -17.04 4.63
C GLU A 10 10.40 -17.86 4.87
N ASN A 11 10.10 -18.23 6.12
CA ASN A 11 8.89 -18.96 6.48
C ASN A 11 7.63 -18.08 6.41
N ARG A 12 7.82 -16.78 6.26
CA ARG A 12 6.76 -15.77 6.11
C ARG A 12 6.79 -15.10 4.74
N ALA A 13 7.32 -15.79 3.75
CA ALA A 13 7.40 -15.36 2.37
C ALA A 13 6.73 -16.37 1.45
N ILE A 14 6.29 -15.94 0.26
CA ILE A 14 5.56 -16.78 -0.69
C ILE A 14 6.03 -16.53 -2.13
N GLY A 15 5.81 -17.52 -2.97
CA GLY A 15 6.01 -17.45 -4.41
C GLY A 15 7.48 -17.52 -4.84
N TYR A 16 7.69 -17.50 -6.16
CA TYR A 16 9.02 -17.58 -6.76
C TYR A 16 9.95 -16.43 -6.32
N TYR A 17 9.37 -15.25 -6.09
CA TYR A 17 10.10 -14.04 -5.69
C TYR A 17 10.24 -13.88 -4.18
N GLN A 18 9.77 -14.86 -3.39
CA GLN A 18 9.87 -14.87 -1.93
C GLN A 18 9.32 -13.55 -1.31
N ILE A 19 8.16 -13.13 -1.78
CA ILE A 19 7.51 -11.90 -1.32
C ILE A 19 6.97 -12.09 0.11
N PRO A 20 7.33 -11.19 1.07
CA PRO A 20 6.85 -11.28 2.44
C PRO A 20 5.32 -11.22 2.53
N VAL A 21 4.72 -12.08 3.35
CA VAL A 21 3.26 -12.20 3.51
C VAL A 21 2.76 -11.24 4.58
N LEU A 22 1.69 -10.51 4.28
CA LEU A 22 0.98 -9.63 5.22
C LEU A 22 -0.29 -10.30 5.71
N LYS A 23 -0.51 -10.27 7.02
CA LYS A 23 -1.79 -10.65 7.62
C LYS A 23 -2.88 -9.66 7.22
N PRO A 24 -4.14 -10.10 7.04
CA PRO A 24 -5.23 -9.23 6.65
C PRO A 24 -5.54 -8.21 7.75
N CYS A 25 -5.89 -7.00 7.35
CA CYS A 25 -6.36 -5.93 8.23
C CYS A 25 -7.82 -5.64 7.91
N TYR A 26 -8.65 -5.45 8.93
CA TYR A 26 -10.09 -5.18 8.78
C TYR A 26 -10.48 -3.78 9.24
N TYR A 27 -9.52 -2.96 9.60
CA TYR A 27 -9.75 -1.60 10.09
C TYR A 27 -9.99 -0.63 8.93
N VAL A 28 -10.99 0.24 9.07
CA VAL A 28 -11.31 1.31 8.12
C VAL A 28 -11.15 2.65 8.84
N PRO A 29 -10.12 3.46 8.51
CA PRO A 29 -9.90 4.75 9.15
C PRO A 29 -10.99 5.76 8.78
N GLU A 30 -11.26 6.71 9.68
CA GLU A 30 -12.20 7.82 9.44
C GLU A 30 -11.59 8.84 8.49
N GLN A 31 -10.32 9.16 8.70
CA GLN A 31 -9.52 10.10 7.91
C GLN A 31 -8.14 9.50 7.63
N ILE A 32 -7.45 10.05 6.64
CA ILE A 32 -6.06 9.68 6.35
C ILE A 32 -5.20 10.94 6.19
N ILE A 33 -3.91 10.80 6.51
CA ILE A 33 -2.90 11.84 6.29
C ILE A 33 -1.69 11.27 5.59
N GLY A 34 -0.97 12.10 4.85
CA GLY A 34 0.32 11.71 4.25
C GLY A 34 1.41 11.52 5.31
N PHE A 35 2.29 10.55 5.09
CA PHE A 35 3.44 10.29 5.96
C PHE A 35 4.34 11.53 6.15
N ASN A 36 4.41 12.43 5.18
CA ASN A 36 5.15 13.69 5.26
C ASN A 36 4.63 14.63 6.38
N TYR A 37 3.35 14.51 6.77
CA TYR A 37 2.73 15.31 7.83
C TYR A 37 2.85 14.70 9.23
N VAL A 38 3.25 13.44 9.37
CA VAL A 38 3.31 12.73 10.67
C VAL A 38 4.09 13.50 11.73
N LYS A 39 5.22 14.12 11.36
CA LYS A 39 6.05 14.91 12.31
C LYS A 39 5.39 16.21 12.78
N SER A 40 4.62 16.84 11.93
CA SER A 40 3.97 18.13 12.20
C SER A 40 2.55 17.98 12.76
N TRP A 41 2.00 16.76 12.73
CA TRP A 41 0.65 16.51 13.21
C TRP A 41 0.51 16.77 14.71
N ARG A 42 -0.42 17.65 15.10
CA ARG A 42 -0.65 18.07 16.50
C ARG A 42 -2.06 17.77 17.01
N LYS A 43 -2.93 17.22 16.13
CA LYS A 43 -4.29 16.83 16.49
C LYS A 43 -4.33 15.40 17.06
N ALA A 44 -5.51 14.99 17.56
CA ALA A 44 -5.75 13.60 17.92
C ALA A 44 -5.41 12.66 16.75
N ARG A 45 -4.95 11.47 17.06
CA ARG A 45 -4.52 10.46 16.09
C ARG A 45 -5.49 9.29 15.97
N ASP A 46 -6.48 9.26 16.87
CA ASP A 46 -7.54 8.26 16.81
C ASP A 46 -8.39 8.45 15.57
N GLY A 47 -8.82 7.36 14.94
CA GLY A 47 -9.52 7.37 13.67
C GLY A 47 -8.66 7.72 12.44
N ILE A 48 -7.37 8.08 12.62
CA ILE A 48 -6.49 8.53 11.55
C ILE A 48 -5.61 7.41 11.02
N GLY A 49 -5.63 7.20 9.70
CA GLY A 49 -4.69 6.35 8.97
C GLY A 49 -3.55 7.16 8.35
N VAL A 50 -2.36 6.56 8.24
CA VAL A 50 -1.22 7.19 7.57
C VAL A 50 -0.98 6.52 6.23
N HIS A 51 -0.98 7.30 5.14
CA HIS A 51 -0.76 6.83 3.79
C HIS A 51 0.59 7.26 3.21
N PHE A 52 1.04 6.56 2.15
CA PHE A 52 2.29 6.81 1.43
C PHE A 52 2.04 7.13 -0.06
N PHE A 53 0.87 7.62 -0.45
CA PHE A 53 0.58 8.11 -1.80
C PHE A 53 1.29 9.45 -2.06
N LEU A 54 2.61 9.40 -2.02
CA LEU A 54 3.55 10.51 -2.10
C LEU A 54 4.67 10.12 -3.08
N ASP A 55 5.52 11.05 -3.45
CA ASP A 55 6.72 10.72 -4.20
C ASP A 55 7.71 9.95 -3.31
N ASP A 56 8.36 8.91 -3.84
CA ASP A 56 9.17 7.93 -3.10
C ASP A 56 10.21 8.59 -2.16
N TYR A 57 10.85 9.69 -2.60
CA TYR A 57 11.87 10.38 -1.79
C TYR A 57 11.34 10.91 -0.46
N GLN A 58 10.04 11.16 -0.33
CA GLN A 58 9.42 11.66 0.90
C GLN A 58 9.33 10.58 1.99
N PHE A 59 9.33 9.31 1.59
CA PHE A 59 9.20 8.19 2.53
C PHE A 59 10.29 7.11 2.38
N GLU A 60 11.32 7.29 1.54
CA GLU A 60 12.45 6.35 1.41
C GLU A 60 13.09 6.02 2.77
N ARG A 61 13.01 6.93 3.73
CA ARG A 61 13.44 6.71 5.12
C ARG A 61 12.69 5.56 5.83
N MET A 62 11.52 5.13 5.34
CA MET A 62 10.85 3.91 5.83
C MET A 62 11.70 2.67 5.55
N TRP A 63 12.41 2.66 4.42
CA TRP A 63 13.36 1.60 4.10
C TRP A 63 14.69 1.76 4.83
N ILE A 64 15.24 2.97 4.92
CA ILE A 64 16.57 3.22 5.48
C ILE A 64 16.58 3.04 7.01
N THR A 65 15.58 3.56 7.71
CA THR A 65 15.49 3.54 9.18
C THR A 65 14.08 3.18 9.66
N PRO A 66 13.55 1.97 9.34
CA PRO A 66 12.15 1.63 9.58
C PRO A 66 11.76 1.78 11.06
N HIS A 67 12.50 1.20 11.98
CA HIS A 67 12.17 1.24 13.41
C HIS A 67 11.99 2.68 13.94
N ARG A 68 12.89 3.59 13.54
CA ARG A 68 12.78 5.02 13.92
C ARG A 68 11.54 5.68 13.36
N GLN A 69 11.10 5.30 12.15
CA GLN A 69 9.90 5.86 11.54
C GLN A 69 8.64 5.23 12.15
N ILE A 70 8.66 3.93 12.38
CA ILE A 70 7.57 3.16 12.98
C ILE A 70 7.20 3.70 14.38
N GLU A 71 8.20 4.05 15.22
CA GLU A 71 7.94 4.68 16.52
C GLU A 71 7.03 5.93 16.42
N ARG A 72 7.09 6.67 15.33
CA ARG A 72 6.25 7.85 15.11
C ARG A 72 4.83 7.52 14.64
N LEU A 73 4.62 6.29 14.21
CA LEU A 73 3.36 5.81 13.66
C LEU A 73 2.49 5.10 14.69
N LYS A 74 3.05 4.72 15.84
CA LYS A 74 2.41 3.87 16.88
C LYS A 74 1.07 4.41 17.39
N ASP A 75 0.94 5.72 17.47
CA ASP A 75 -0.27 6.34 18.01
C ASP A 75 -1.38 6.54 16.96
N PHE A 76 -1.09 6.32 15.68
CA PHE A 76 -2.11 6.39 14.64
C PHE A 76 -2.92 5.10 14.59
N SER A 77 -4.21 5.20 14.23
CA SER A 77 -5.13 4.07 14.25
C SER A 77 -4.79 2.96 13.25
N CYS A 78 -4.17 3.31 12.14
CA CYS A 78 -3.62 2.36 11.17
C CYS A 78 -2.56 3.02 10.27
N VAL A 79 -1.80 2.19 9.57
CA VAL A 79 -0.77 2.64 8.63
C VAL A 79 -0.90 1.84 7.35
N PHE A 80 -0.77 2.49 6.19
CA PHE A 80 -0.72 1.79 4.91
C PHE A 80 0.70 1.28 4.64
N THR A 81 0.86 0.28 3.79
CA THR A 81 2.20 -0.08 3.34
C THR A 81 2.75 0.98 2.40
N PRO A 82 4.07 1.22 2.38
CA PRO A 82 4.70 2.18 1.48
C PRO A 82 4.36 1.89 0.01
N ASP A 83 3.92 2.92 -0.71
CA ASP A 83 3.55 2.86 -2.13
C ASP A 83 4.76 3.19 -3.01
N PHE A 84 5.76 2.32 -3.00
CA PHE A 84 6.92 2.48 -3.87
C PHE A 84 6.51 2.38 -5.34
N SER A 85 6.98 3.32 -6.16
CA SER A 85 6.56 3.50 -7.54
C SER A 85 6.81 2.28 -8.42
N LEU A 86 5.85 1.96 -9.28
CA LEU A 86 5.91 0.92 -10.32
C LEU A 86 5.69 1.58 -11.69
N PHE A 87 6.64 2.45 -12.13
CA PHE A 87 6.53 3.10 -13.43
C PHE A 87 6.64 2.08 -14.56
N LEU A 88 5.90 2.31 -15.66
CA LEU A 88 5.85 1.38 -16.80
C LEU A 88 7.21 1.14 -17.43
N ASP A 89 8.08 2.15 -17.48
CA ASP A 89 9.43 2.10 -18.01
C ASP A 89 10.50 1.57 -17.04
N MET A 90 10.12 1.24 -15.79
CA MET A 90 11.05 0.60 -14.86
C MET A 90 11.42 -0.83 -15.29
N PRO A 91 12.70 -1.23 -15.17
CA PRO A 91 13.10 -2.62 -15.25
C PRO A 91 12.30 -3.50 -14.28
N ARG A 92 11.89 -4.69 -14.74
CA ARG A 92 11.10 -5.66 -13.95
C ARG A 92 11.71 -5.93 -12.57
N ALA A 93 13.03 -6.10 -12.50
CA ALA A 93 13.74 -6.32 -11.23
C ALA A 93 13.52 -5.18 -10.21
N MET A 94 13.46 -3.93 -10.68
CA MET A 94 13.15 -2.78 -9.81
C MET A 94 11.70 -2.80 -9.33
N LYS A 95 10.76 -3.20 -10.19
CA LYS A 95 9.35 -3.33 -9.81
C LYS A 95 9.18 -4.42 -8.73
N ILE A 96 9.80 -5.60 -8.91
CA ILE A 96 9.83 -6.68 -7.91
C ILE A 96 10.43 -6.21 -6.59
N TRP A 97 11.56 -5.51 -6.65
CA TRP A 97 12.21 -4.93 -5.46
C TRP A 97 11.31 -3.95 -4.72
N ASN A 98 10.56 -3.10 -5.43
CA ASN A 98 9.65 -2.15 -4.81
C ASN A 98 8.47 -2.84 -4.13
N VAL A 99 7.91 -3.89 -4.72
CA VAL A 99 6.87 -4.72 -4.09
C VAL A 99 7.44 -5.43 -2.86
N TYR A 100 8.62 -6.07 -2.97
CA TYR A 100 9.29 -6.71 -1.85
C TYR A 100 9.50 -5.75 -0.67
N ARG A 101 10.04 -4.54 -0.92
CA ARG A 101 10.25 -3.53 0.14
C ARG A 101 8.95 -3.14 0.82
N SER A 102 7.91 -2.91 0.04
CA SER A 102 6.58 -2.56 0.57
C SER A 102 6.05 -3.63 1.52
N ARG A 103 6.14 -4.90 1.13
CA ARG A 103 5.67 -6.02 1.94
C ARG A 103 6.52 -6.24 3.19
N LEU A 104 7.85 -6.20 3.07
CA LEU A 104 8.75 -6.37 4.22
C LEU A 104 8.53 -5.29 5.28
N ILE A 105 8.42 -4.02 4.87
CA ILE A 105 8.11 -2.92 5.81
C ILE A 105 6.74 -3.17 6.44
N GLY A 106 5.76 -3.65 5.67
CA GLY A 106 4.45 -4.02 6.19
C GLY A 106 4.54 -5.09 7.29
N GLN A 107 5.33 -6.15 7.10
CA GLN A 107 5.58 -7.17 8.13
C GLN A 107 6.22 -6.57 9.39
N ILE A 108 7.29 -5.78 9.22
CA ILE A 108 7.97 -5.11 10.35
C ILE A 108 6.98 -4.26 11.16
N MET A 109 6.07 -3.55 10.48
CA MET A 109 5.03 -2.77 11.14
C MET A 109 4.02 -3.66 11.87
N GLN A 110 3.61 -4.79 11.28
CA GLN A 110 2.70 -5.75 11.93
C GLN A 110 3.35 -6.41 13.14
N ASP A 111 4.64 -6.72 13.09
CA ASP A 111 5.39 -7.36 14.18
C ASP A 111 5.47 -6.49 15.44
N VAL A 112 5.40 -5.18 15.28
CA VAL A 112 5.32 -4.24 16.42
C VAL A 112 3.87 -3.87 16.80
N GLY A 113 2.88 -4.59 16.26
CA GLY A 113 1.47 -4.47 16.64
C GLY A 113 0.68 -3.38 15.92
N LEU A 114 1.22 -2.77 14.85
CA LEU A 114 0.46 -1.80 14.07
C LEU A 114 -0.63 -2.49 13.22
N LYS A 115 -1.78 -1.83 13.08
CA LYS A 115 -2.79 -2.20 12.09
C LYS A 115 -2.31 -1.72 10.72
N VAL A 116 -1.89 -2.66 9.87
CA VAL A 116 -1.30 -2.37 8.57
C VAL A 116 -2.28 -2.69 7.46
N ILE A 117 -2.63 -1.70 6.64
CA ILE A 117 -3.49 -1.86 5.48
C ILE A 117 -2.59 -1.94 4.24
N PRO A 118 -2.63 -3.05 3.48
CA PRO A 118 -1.80 -3.19 2.30
C PRO A 118 -2.21 -2.22 1.20
N THR A 119 -1.22 -1.55 0.61
CA THR A 119 -1.39 -0.77 -0.62
C THR A 119 -1.30 -1.69 -1.82
N LEU A 120 -2.30 -1.62 -2.69
CA LEU A 120 -2.30 -2.28 -3.99
C LEU A 120 -1.68 -1.34 -5.02
N SER A 121 -0.62 -1.82 -5.67
CA SER A 121 0.07 -1.11 -6.73
C SER A 121 0.51 -2.11 -7.80
N TRP A 122 0.37 -1.74 -9.07
CA TRP A 122 0.70 -2.59 -10.20
C TRP A 122 1.08 -1.77 -11.43
N GLY A 123 1.75 -2.41 -12.38
CA GLY A 123 2.01 -1.92 -13.71
C GLY A 123 1.18 -2.67 -14.76
N GLU A 124 1.84 -3.14 -15.83
CA GLU A 124 1.23 -4.00 -16.86
C GLU A 124 0.88 -5.38 -16.30
N GLU A 125 0.07 -6.15 -17.05
CA GLU A 125 -0.41 -7.48 -16.63
C GLU A 125 0.72 -8.44 -16.21
N GLU A 126 1.89 -8.34 -16.84
CA GLU A 126 3.07 -9.13 -16.50
C GLU A 126 3.59 -8.87 -15.07
N THR A 127 3.14 -7.77 -14.44
CA THR A 127 3.48 -7.48 -13.04
C THR A 127 2.55 -8.17 -12.03
N PHE A 128 1.39 -8.67 -12.46
CA PHE A 128 0.37 -9.22 -11.56
C PHE A 128 0.86 -10.47 -10.85
N GLU A 129 1.78 -11.21 -11.44
CA GLU A 129 2.37 -12.41 -10.85
C GLU A 129 3.08 -12.12 -9.51
N PHE A 130 3.59 -10.89 -9.27
CA PHE A 130 4.24 -10.51 -8.02
C PHE A 130 3.56 -9.36 -7.28
N CYS A 131 2.86 -8.46 -7.96
CA CYS A 131 2.23 -7.28 -7.32
C CYS A 131 1.17 -7.66 -6.29
N PHE A 132 0.48 -8.77 -6.50
CA PHE A 132 -0.58 -9.28 -5.61
C PHE A 132 -0.12 -10.46 -4.74
N GLU A 133 1.16 -10.82 -4.77
CA GLU A 133 1.71 -11.81 -3.85
C GLU A 133 1.91 -11.22 -2.45
N GLY A 134 1.95 -12.11 -1.47
CA GLY A 134 2.11 -11.74 -0.07
C GLY A 134 0.90 -11.02 0.52
N LEU A 135 -0.28 -11.09 -0.10
CA LEU A 135 -1.53 -10.49 0.37
C LEU A 135 -2.57 -11.58 0.61
N GLU A 136 -3.04 -11.69 1.85
CA GLU A 136 -4.12 -12.60 2.20
C GLU A 136 -5.48 -12.03 1.82
N PRO A 137 -6.43 -12.85 1.29
CA PRO A 137 -7.75 -12.40 0.87
C PRO A 137 -8.64 -11.90 2.01
N GLY A 138 -9.70 -11.17 1.67
CA GLY A 138 -10.81 -10.81 2.57
C GLY A 138 -10.56 -9.58 3.45
N GLY A 139 -9.37 -8.98 3.40
CA GLY A 139 -9.03 -7.81 4.19
C GLY A 139 -9.51 -6.49 3.59
N VAL A 140 -9.11 -5.40 4.24
CA VAL A 140 -9.18 -4.03 3.70
C VAL A 140 -7.88 -3.74 2.96
N PHE A 141 -7.99 -3.17 1.77
CA PHE A 141 -6.85 -2.76 0.95
C PHE A 141 -6.99 -1.30 0.55
N THR A 142 -5.91 -0.69 0.15
CA THR A 142 -5.94 0.69 -0.34
C THR A 142 -5.32 0.81 -1.72
N VAL A 143 -5.83 1.74 -2.52
CA VAL A 143 -5.38 2.00 -3.89
C VAL A 143 -5.42 3.50 -4.18
N SER A 144 -4.56 3.96 -5.09
CA SER A 144 -4.56 5.35 -5.56
C SER A 144 -5.07 5.48 -6.99
N THR A 145 -5.76 6.59 -7.26
CA THR A 145 -6.10 7.04 -8.62
C THR A 145 -5.24 8.22 -9.08
N ARG A 146 -4.19 8.58 -8.31
CA ARG A 146 -3.25 9.63 -8.73
C ARG A 146 -2.53 9.21 -10.02
N GLY A 147 -2.43 10.15 -10.96
CA GLY A 147 -1.81 9.89 -12.27
C GLY A 147 -2.68 9.10 -13.25
N VAL A 148 -3.80 8.51 -12.79
CA VAL A 148 -4.66 7.63 -13.60
C VAL A 148 -5.75 8.39 -14.35
N VAL A 149 -6.52 9.25 -13.65
CA VAL A 149 -7.80 9.80 -14.13
C VAL A 149 -7.70 10.59 -15.43
N ARG A 150 -6.57 11.24 -15.69
CA ARG A 150 -6.38 12.08 -16.89
C ARG A 150 -5.75 11.35 -18.08
N ASN A 151 -5.41 10.07 -17.94
CA ASN A 151 -4.72 9.29 -18.97
C ASN A 151 -5.50 8.00 -19.27
N LYS A 152 -6.08 7.90 -20.47
CA LYS A 152 -6.91 6.74 -20.87
C LYS A 152 -6.15 5.41 -20.81
N LYS A 153 -4.84 5.39 -21.19
CA LYS A 153 -4.02 4.17 -21.11
C LYS A 153 -3.84 3.76 -19.66
N ALA A 154 -3.50 4.72 -18.78
CA ALA A 154 -3.36 4.47 -17.34
C ALA A 154 -4.69 3.99 -16.72
N GLN A 155 -5.84 4.53 -17.16
CA GLN A 155 -7.15 4.05 -16.71
C GLN A 155 -7.40 2.59 -17.11
N GLY A 156 -7.03 2.20 -18.34
CA GLY A 156 -7.13 0.81 -18.80
C GLY A 156 -6.32 -0.13 -17.91
N ILE A 157 -5.03 0.16 -17.74
CA ILE A 157 -4.12 -0.62 -16.87
C ILE A 157 -4.68 -0.69 -15.44
N TRP A 158 -5.15 0.44 -14.89
CA TRP A 158 -5.69 0.48 -13.55
C TRP A 158 -6.94 -0.41 -13.40
N LYS A 159 -7.87 -0.35 -14.36
CA LYS A 159 -9.11 -1.15 -14.36
C LYS A 159 -8.80 -2.65 -14.44
N THR A 160 -7.92 -3.06 -15.37
CA THR A 160 -7.53 -4.47 -15.52
C THR A 160 -6.89 -5.01 -14.23
N GLY A 161 -5.98 -4.25 -13.61
CA GLY A 161 -5.37 -4.66 -12.34
C GLY A 161 -6.36 -4.67 -11.18
N MET A 162 -7.36 -3.78 -11.18
CA MET A 162 -8.42 -3.77 -10.17
C MET A 162 -9.36 -4.97 -10.29
N ASP A 163 -9.70 -5.36 -11.54
CA ASP A 163 -10.47 -6.59 -11.80
C ASP A 163 -9.75 -7.82 -11.22
N PHE A 164 -8.44 -7.94 -11.51
CA PHE A 164 -7.61 -9.01 -10.99
C PHE A 164 -7.51 -8.99 -9.45
N ALA A 165 -7.35 -7.79 -8.87
CA ALA A 165 -7.29 -7.62 -7.43
C ALA A 165 -8.58 -8.06 -6.73
N ILE A 166 -9.74 -7.68 -7.26
CA ILE A 166 -11.05 -8.06 -6.70
C ILE A 166 -11.24 -9.57 -6.77
N GLU A 167 -10.91 -10.18 -7.90
CA GLU A 167 -11.05 -11.62 -8.09
C GLU A 167 -10.14 -12.43 -7.16
N LYS A 168 -8.87 -12.06 -7.11
CA LYS A 168 -7.82 -12.77 -6.33
C LYS A 168 -7.96 -12.55 -4.83
N LEU A 169 -8.16 -11.29 -4.42
CA LEU A 169 -8.10 -10.90 -3.01
C LEU A 169 -9.45 -10.83 -2.31
N LYS A 170 -10.55 -10.79 -3.07
CA LYS A 170 -11.93 -10.71 -2.53
C LYS A 170 -12.03 -9.70 -1.39
N PRO A 171 -11.65 -8.43 -1.63
CA PRO A 171 -11.53 -7.43 -0.58
C PRO A 171 -12.88 -7.17 0.09
N LYS A 172 -12.87 -7.06 1.43
CA LYS A 172 -14.02 -6.58 2.17
C LYS A 172 -14.30 -5.11 1.90
N CYS A 173 -13.24 -4.31 1.81
CA CYS A 173 -13.34 -2.89 1.52
C CYS A 173 -12.08 -2.39 0.79
N ILE A 174 -12.28 -1.50 -0.17
CA ILE A 174 -11.21 -0.77 -0.85
C ILE A 174 -11.22 0.69 -0.40
N LEU A 175 -10.10 1.15 0.14
CA LEU A 175 -9.85 2.56 0.45
C LEU A 175 -9.24 3.23 -0.78
N CYS A 176 -10.03 4.02 -1.49
CA CYS A 176 -9.61 4.65 -2.74
C CYS A 176 -9.16 6.10 -2.48
N TYR A 177 -7.87 6.38 -2.69
CA TYR A 177 -7.28 7.71 -2.53
C TYR A 177 -7.20 8.45 -3.85
N GLY A 178 -7.74 9.66 -3.89
CA GLY A 178 -7.66 10.54 -5.06
C GLY A 178 -9.03 10.90 -5.63
N VAL A 179 -9.08 11.14 -6.94
CA VAL A 179 -10.32 11.48 -7.65
C VAL A 179 -11.10 10.20 -7.94
N ARG A 180 -12.42 10.27 -7.81
CA ARG A 180 -13.27 9.13 -8.18
C ARG A 180 -13.07 8.75 -9.64
N ILE A 181 -12.96 7.45 -9.89
CA ILE A 181 -12.90 6.86 -11.22
C ILE A 181 -14.21 6.14 -11.51
N ASP A 182 -14.65 6.20 -12.76
CA ASP A 182 -15.80 5.43 -13.23
C ASP A 182 -15.39 3.96 -13.40
N TYR A 183 -15.68 3.18 -12.34
CA TYR A 183 -15.36 1.76 -12.26
C TYR A 183 -16.36 1.05 -11.34
N ASP A 184 -16.81 -0.14 -11.75
CA ASP A 184 -17.70 -0.99 -10.97
C ASP A 184 -16.89 -1.92 -10.05
N PHE A 185 -16.93 -1.65 -8.76
CA PHE A 185 -16.26 -2.45 -7.74
C PHE A 185 -17.07 -3.72 -7.36
N ARG A 186 -18.15 -4.01 -8.06
CA ARG A 186 -19.06 -5.14 -7.78
C ARG A 186 -19.59 -5.05 -6.34
N ASP A 187 -19.56 -6.16 -5.58
CA ASP A 187 -20.04 -6.22 -4.20
C ASP A 187 -19.03 -5.69 -3.16
N THR A 188 -17.88 -5.16 -3.61
CA THR A 188 -16.85 -4.65 -2.71
C THR A 188 -17.21 -3.28 -2.15
N GLU A 189 -17.19 -3.11 -0.83
CA GLU A 189 -17.36 -1.80 -0.21
C GLU A 189 -16.21 -0.86 -0.62
N VAL A 190 -16.53 0.41 -0.89
CA VAL A 190 -15.52 1.41 -1.28
C VAL A 190 -15.65 2.68 -0.47
N LYS A 191 -14.56 3.07 0.20
CA LYS A 191 -14.43 4.36 0.87
C LYS A 191 -13.46 5.26 0.12
N TYR A 192 -13.92 6.44 -0.27
CA TYR A 192 -13.09 7.41 -1.00
C TYR A 192 -12.49 8.45 -0.07
N PHE A 193 -11.19 8.75 -0.29
CA PHE A 193 -10.47 9.84 0.35
C PHE A 193 -9.99 10.84 -0.70
N ASP A 194 -10.53 12.07 -0.66
CA ASP A 194 -10.13 13.15 -1.58
C ASP A 194 -8.74 13.66 -1.22
N ALA A 195 -7.81 13.57 -2.17
CA ALA A 195 -6.43 14.01 -2.01
C ALA A 195 -6.30 15.49 -1.56
N ARG A 196 -7.27 16.35 -1.89
CA ARG A 196 -7.30 17.77 -1.49
C ARG A 196 -7.68 17.97 -0.02
N LYS A 197 -8.29 16.97 0.62
CA LYS A 197 -8.75 17.02 2.02
C LYS A 197 -7.86 16.27 2.98
N CYS A 198 -6.87 15.55 2.44
CA CYS A 198 -5.97 14.67 3.20
C CYS A 198 -4.58 15.32 3.44
N ASN A 199 -4.46 16.62 3.23
CA ASN A 199 -3.26 17.42 3.42
C ASN A 199 -3.38 18.32 4.65
#